data_bdd53c1d167b5623d7f1a6679c85e409
#
_entry.id   bdd53c1d167b5623d7f1a6679c85e409
#
_cell.length_a   1.000
_cell.length_b   1.000
_cell.length_c   1.000
_cell.angle_alpha   90.00
_cell.angle_beta   90.00
_cell.angle_gamma   90.00
#
_symmetry.space_group_name_H-M   'P 1'
#
loop_
_entity.id
_entity.type
_entity.pdbx_description
1 polymer ?
#
loop_
_entity_poly.entity_id
_entity_poly.type
_entity_poly.pdbx_seq_one_letter_code
_entity_poly.pdbx_strand_id
1 'polypeptide(L)'
;MLGTLMMGMLAGHRRYAHITALRGDAVAAQALGMNKVVSEDALRRALERVDETASTAWMRPALMHSVREALDKPWVLDIDATIKPLYGRQEGAELGYNPAKPKRPSHVLHTFWVGNLRLVLDVQVSSGKQHTSGHARAALGRLLDELGDKRPAMVRGDSGYGNEGILLELEGRGQPYLLRLRQTANVQRLVARQFARQDWSRADNQGCQMVEDQLQLHGWSKKRRVVIVRQRIRGGIARERRVDDKQLRLELAGPSVHEGERLWEYAVMVTDVAYPIEAIGQLYRDRADCENGFDELKNQWGMSGFTTQDINRCQTTARACALTYNWWSWYCRAANPSARMEAITSRPLLLAAVGKAASHAGQTTLYLTPMHGKASILKSLIANVRAALQHVTLTAEQFKTKDPWAVLMRYVSDKIAPTLGPFRPPDALPATG
;
A
#
# COMPACT_ATOMS: atom_id res chain seq x y z
N MET A 1 -23.11 11.57 5.54
CA MET A 1 -21.83 12.26 5.87
C MET A 1 -20.65 11.54 5.28
N LEU A 2 -20.39 10.30 5.70
CA LEU A 2 -19.27 9.52 5.16
C LEU A 2 -19.31 9.37 3.64
N GLY A 3 -20.48 9.07 3.05
CA GLY A 3 -20.64 8.99 1.61
C GLY A 3 -20.24 10.28 0.88
N THR A 4 -20.51 11.48 1.45
CA THR A 4 -20.03 12.75 0.88
C THR A 4 -18.50 12.84 0.88
N LEU A 5 -17.84 12.41 1.97
CA LEU A 5 -16.38 12.39 2.07
C LEU A 5 -15.78 11.44 1.01
N MET A 6 -16.30 10.22 0.93
CA MET A 6 -15.85 9.19 -0.01
C MET A 6 -16.09 9.61 -1.48
N MET A 7 -17.22 10.25 -1.75
CA MET A 7 -17.49 10.83 -3.08
C MET A 7 -16.48 11.93 -3.43
N GLY A 8 -16.10 12.77 -2.46
CA GLY A 8 -15.04 13.76 -2.65
C GLY A 8 -13.69 13.11 -3.00
N MET A 9 -13.33 12.02 -2.31
CA MET A 9 -12.12 11.24 -2.60
C MET A 9 -12.19 10.58 -3.99
N LEU A 10 -13.34 9.99 -4.31
CA LEU A 10 -13.58 9.38 -5.62
C LEU A 10 -13.45 10.40 -6.75
N ALA A 11 -13.93 11.63 -6.55
CA ALA A 11 -13.78 12.75 -7.48
C ALA A 11 -12.33 13.30 -7.56
N GLY A 12 -11.40 12.81 -6.74
CA GLY A 12 -10.01 13.27 -6.72
C GLY A 12 -9.78 14.53 -5.89
N HIS A 13 -10.72 14.91 -5.05
CA HIS A 13 -10.57 16.07 -4.18
C HIS A 13 -9.55 15.82 -3.08
N ARG A 14 -8.85 16.88 -2.66
CA ARG A 14 -7.79 16.84 -1.63
C ARG A 14 -8.09 17.71 -0.42
N ARG A 15 -9.17 18.49 -0.47
CA ARG A 15 -9.55 19.44 0.60
C ARG A 15 -11.04 19.37 0.83
N TYR A 16 -11.46 19.60 2.05
CA TYR A 16 -12.88 19.67 2.41
C TYR A 16 -13.61 20.76 1.60
N ALA A 17 -12.97 21.92 1.35
CA ALA A 17 -13.55 22.99 0.57
C ALA A 17 -13.97 22.56 -0.86
N HIS A 18 -13.27 21.59 -1.45
CA HIS A 18 -13.60 21.09 -2.79
C HIS A 18 -14.93 20.34 -2.84
N ILE A 19 -15.42 19.84 -1.71
CA ILE A 19 -16.71 19.09 -1.61
C ILE A 19 -17.86 19.97 -2.05
N THR A 20 -17.77 21.29 -1.87
CA THR A 20 -18.80 22.23 -2.31
C THR A 20 -19.08 22.10 -3.82
N ALA A 21 -18.08 21.80 -4.64
CA ALA A 21 -18.27 21.60 -6.07
C ALA A 21 -19.16 20.40 -6.42
N LEU A 22 -19.20 19.38 -5.54
CA LEU A 22 -20.04 18.20 -5.75
C LEU A 22 -21.53 18.42 -5.46
N ARG A 23 -21.88 19.54 -4.81
CA ARG A 23 -23.27 19.80 -4.41
C ARG A 23 -24.19 20.07 -5.60
N GLY A 24 -23.62 20.49 -6.74
CA GLY A 24 -24.33 20.67 -7.99
C GLY A 24 -24.63 19.36 -8.75
N ASP A 25 -23.99 18.25 -8.36
CA ASP A 25 -24.21 16.95 -9.00
C ASP A 25 -25.27 16.13 -8.25
N ALA A 26 -26.53 16.30 -8.67
CA ALA A 26 -27.65 15.55 -8.09
C ALA A 26 -27.63 14.06 -8.51
N VAL A 27 -27.08 13.75 -9.68
CA VAL A 27 -27.05 12.37 -10.21
C VAL A 27 -26.11 11.49 -9.41
N ALA A 28 -24.91 11.97 -9.09
CA ALA A 28 -23.94 11.20 -8.32
C ALA A 28 -24.45 10.89 -6.90
N ALA A 29 -25.09 11.87 -6.23
CA ALA A 29 -25.68 11.65 -4.92
C ALA A 29 -26.78 10.56 -4.98
N GLN A 30 -27.67 10.63 -5.95
CA GLN A 30 -28.76 9.68 -6.14
C GLN A 30 -28.23 8.28 -6.50
N ALA A 31 -27.24 8.19 -7.40
CA ALA A 31 -26.62 6.92 -7.80
C ALA A 31 -25.97 6.18 -6.63
N LEU A 32 -25.46 6.92 -5.63
CA LEU A 32 -24.89 6.36 -4.39
C LEU A 32 -25.92 6.17 -3.27
N GLY A 33 -27.21 6.27 -3.57
CA GLY A 33 -28.28 6.13 -2.57
C GLY A 33 -28.29 7.21 -1.50
N MET A 34 -27.71 8.38 -1.78
CA MET A 34 -27.66 9.51 -0.86
C MET A 34 -28.75 10.53 -1.19
N ASN A 35 -29.41 11.06 -0.18
CA ASN A 35 -30.40 12.12 -0.38
C ASN A 35 -29.77 13.43 -0.91
N LYS A 36 -28.55 13.74 -0.48
CA LYS A 36 -27.79 14.92 -0.90
C LYS A 36 -26.32 14.85 -0.54
N VAL A 37 -25.50 15.64 -1.22
CA VAL A 37 -24.15 15.97 -0.80
C VAL A 37 -24.26 17.07 0.28
N VAL A 38 -23.67 16.82 1.45
CA VAL A 38 -23.68 17.77 2.55
C VAL A 38 -22.64 18.88 2.34
N SER A 39 -22.81 20.00 3.05
CA SER A 39 -21.81 21.07 3.01
C SER A 39 -20.52 20.68 3.70
N GLU A 40 -19.43 21.40 3.36
CA GLU A 40 -18.14 21.25 4.02
C GLU A 40 -18.25 21.38 5.55
N ASP A 41 -18.93 22.42 6.03
CA ASP A 41 -19.11 22.66 7.46
C ASP A 41 -19.91 21.55 8.16
N ALA A 42 -20.97 21.06 7.51
CA ALA A 42 -21.74 19.94 8.04
C ALA A 42 -20.90 18.68 8.12
N LEU A 43 -20.05 18.43 7.11
CA LEU A 43 -19.14 17.29 7.15
C LEU A 43 -18.07 17.43 8.23
N ARG A 44 -17.45 18.62 8.37
CA ARG A 44 -16.44 18.86 9.41
C ARG A 44 -17.00 18.68 10.81
N ARG A 45 -18.19 19.26 11.08
CA ARG A 45 -18.88 19.07 12.38
C ARG A 45 -19.30 17.63 12.63
N ALA A 46 -19.69 16.90 11.60
CA ALA A 46 -20.02 15.47 11.76
C ALA A 46 -18.77 14.66 12.11
N LEU A 47 -17.66 14.87 11.43
CA LEU A 47 -16.40 14.19 11.72
C LEU A 47 -15.84 14.56 13.11
N GLU A 48 -16.13 15.76 13.63
CA GLU A 48 -15.73 16.19 14.96
C GLU A 48 -16.44 15.42 16.09
N ARG A 49 -17.65 14.93 15.81
CA ARG A 49 -18.45 14.15 16.74
C ARG A 49 -18.20 12.64 16.67
N VAL A 50 -17.38 12.20 15.72
CA VAL A 50 -17.08 10.77 15.59
C VAL A 50 -16.04 10.40 16.63
N ASP A 51 -16.43 9.52 17.54
CA ASP A 51 -15.52 8.90 18.50
C ASP A 51 -14.51 8.00 17.78
N GLU A 52 -13.24 8.03 18.23
CA GLU A 52 -12.16 7.24 17.64
C GLU A 52 -12.42 5.74 17.74
N THR A 53 -12.88 5.29 18.91
CA THR A 53 -13.15 3.87 19.15
C THR A 53 -14.24 3.37 18.22
N ALA A 54 -15.34 4.10 18.10
CA ALA A 54 -16.45 3.78 17.20
C ALA A 54 -16.01 3.83 15.72
N SER A 55 -15.23 4.86 15.34
CA SER A 55 -14.67 4.95 13.98
C SER A 55 -13.77 3.77 13.65
N THR A 56 -12.88 3.41 14.56
CA THR A 56 -11.95 2.29 14.39
C THR A 56 -12.68 0.95 14.34
N ALA A 57 -13.65 0.74 15.24
CA ALA A 57 -14.46 -0.48 15.30
C ALA A 57 -15.28 -0.73 14.02
N TRP A 58 -15.62 0.33 13.27
CA TRP A 58 -16.31 0.21 11.99
C TRP A 58 -15.36 0.16 10.80
N MET A 59 -14.37 1.06 10.74
CA MET A 59 -13.51 1.24 9.56
C MET A 59 -12.52 0.08 9.34
N ARG A 60 -11.95 -0.49 10.40
CA ARG A 60 -11.00 -1.60 10.25
C ARG A 60 -11.67 -2.87 9.73
N PRO A 61 -12.80 -3.34 10.30
CA PRO A 61 -13.55 -4.46 9.71
C PRO A 61 -14.00 -4.18 8.28
N ALA A 62 -14.39 -2.94 7.93
CA ALA A 62 -14.78 -2.59 6.58
C ALA A 62 -13.61 -2.67 5.58
N LEU A 63 -12.41 -2.24 5.99
CA LEU A 63 -11.19 -2.41 5.19
C LEU A 63 -10.84 -3.89 5.00
N MET A 64 -10.85 -4.67 6.08
CA MET A 64 -10.62 -6.11 6.03
C MET A 64 -11.64 -6.80 5.12
N HIS A 65 -12.92 -6.49 5.29
CA HIS A 65 -13.99 -7.02 4.45
C HIS A 65 -13.80 -6.68 2.97
N SER A 66 -13.27 -5.48 2.67
CA SER A 66 -13.03 -5.05 1.28
C SER A 66 -11.96 -5.86 0.54
N VAL A 67 -11.21 -6.73 1.22
CA VAL A 67 -10.13 -7.53 0.62
C VAL A 67 -10.18 -9.02 0.98
N ARG A 68 -11.00 -9.41 1.94
CA ARG A 68 -10.99 -10.73 2.58
C ARG A 68 -11.00 -11.91 1.60
N GLU A 69 -11.85 -11.86 0.58
CA GLU A 69 -12.00 -12.95 -0.40
C GLU A 69 -10.76 -13.10 -1.31
N ALA A 70 -10.00 -12.01 -1.48
CA ALA A 70 -8.76 -12.05 -2.24
C ALA A 70 -7.60 -12.70 -1.46
N LEU A 71 -7.74 -12.87 -0.15
CA LEU A 71 -6.73 -13.46 0.73
C LEU A 71 -6.82 -15.01 0.79
N ASP A 72 -7.72 -15.61 0.04
CA ASP A 72 -7.83 -17.08 -0.07
C ASP A 72 -6.70 -17.72 -0.89
N LYS A 73 -5.99 -16.91 -1.68
CA LYS A 73 -4.81 -17.32 -2.44
C LYS A 73 -3.55 -16.80 -1.73
N PRO A 74 -2.38 -17.43 -1.93
CA PRO A 74 -1.14 -16.93 -1.34
C PRO A 74 -0.90 -15.46 -1.68
N TRP A 75 -0.62 -14.64 -0.67
CA TRP A 75 -0.41 -13.21 -0.80
C TRP A 75 0.72 -12.70 0.09
N VAL A 76 1.20 -11.52 -0.17
CA VAL A 76 2.29 -10.87 0.56
C VAL A 76 1.77 -9.66 1.29
N LEU A 77 2.11 -9.55 2.58
CA LEU A 77 1.88 -8.33 3.36
C LEU A 77 3.06 -7.39 3.21
N ASP A 78 2.86 -6.26 2.54
CA ASP A 78 3.83 -5.17 2.53
C ASP A 78 3.52 -4.18 3.64
N ILE A 79 4.50 -3.93 4.51
CA ILE A 79 4.42 -2.90 5.53
C ILE A 79 5.31 -1.73 5.14
N ASP A 80 4.73 -0.53 5.13
CA ASP A 80 5.48 0.66 4.79
C ASP A 80 4.90 1.90 5.49
N ALA A 81 5.70 2.94 5.57
CA ALA A 81 5.30 4.20 6.16
C ALA A 81 5.57 5.37 5.21
N THR A 82 4.63 6.28 5.14
CA THR A 82 4.81 7.49 4.36
C THR A 82 4.58 8.74 5.21
N ILE A 83 5.24 9.82 4.86
CA ILE A 83 5.19 11.07 5.60
C ILE A 83 4.19 12.01 4.95
N LYS A 84 3.33 12.60 5.79
CA LYS A 84 2.41 13.67 5.44
C LYS A 84 2.91 14.98 6.08
N PRO A 85 3.57 15.88 5.32
CA PRO A 85 4.01 17.17 5.84
C PRO A 85 2.81 18.02 6.28
N LEU A 86 2.94 18.71 7.41
CA LEU A 86 1.91 19.58 7.97
C LEU A 86 2.37 21.03 7.97
N TYR A 87 1.43 21.96 7.77
CA TYR A 87 1.70 23.38 7.62
C TYR A 87 1.03 24.25 8.70
N GLY A 88 0.46 23.61 9.72
CA GLY A 88 -0.23 24.26 10.82
C GLY A 88 0.10 23.58 12.15
N ARG A 89 -0.67 23.94 13.18
CA ARG A 89 -0.54 23.41 14.56
C ARG A 89 -1.52 22.27 14.79
N GLN A 90 -1.52 21.28 13.91
CA GLN A 90 -2.35 20.09 14.07
C GLN A 90 -1.84 19.25 15.25
N GLU A 91 -2.74 18.54 15.89
CA GLU A 91 -2.38 17.54 16.90
C GLU A 91 -1.42 16.49 16.27
N GLY A 92 -0.37 16.12 16.99
CA GLY A 92 0.66 15.21 16.48
C GLY A 92 1.56 15.78 15.39
N ALA A 93 1.46 17.09 15.07
CA ALA A 93 2.36 17.77 14.16
C ALA A 93 3.73 18.00 14.82
N GLU A 94 4.58 17.00 14.76
CA GLU A 94 5.88 16.99 15.40
C GLU A 94 7.03 16.85 14.39
N LEU A 95 8.21 17.32 14.81
CA LEU A 95 9.43 17.17 14.03
C LEU A 95 9.94 15.73 14.14
N GLY A 96 10.10 15.08 13.00
CA GLY A 96 10.64 13.75 12.88
C GLY A 96 11.39 13.55 11.58
N TYR A 97 11.61 12.30 11.19
CA TYR A 97 12.25 11.97 9.92
C TYR A 97 11.38 12.41 8.75
N ASN A 98 11.83 13.41 8.02
CA ASN A 98 11.14 13.94 6.83
C ASN A 98 12.17 14.32 5.76
N PRO A 99 12.62 13.37 4.93
CA PRO A 99 13.68 13.61 3.95
C PRO A 99 13.27 14.55 2.83
N ALA A 100 11.97 14.58 2.48
CA ALA A 100 11.48 15.46 1.42
C ALA A 100 11.36 16.93 1.86
N LYS A 101 11.09 17.16 3.16
CA LYS A 101 10.95 18.50 3.75
C LYS A 101 11.58 18.52 5.16
N PRO A 102 12.91 18.55 5.26
CA PRO A 102 13.61 18.58 6.56
C PRO A 102 13.10 19.72 7.45
N LYS A 103 13.04 19.47 8.76
CA LYS A 103 12.54 20.42 9.76
C LYS A 103 11.06 20.85 9.59
N ARG A 104 10.27 20.12 8.82
CA ARG A 104 8.83 20.32 8.71
C ARG A 104 8.09 19.33 9.60
N PRO A 105 7.18 19.81 10.50
CA PRO A 105 6.30 18.92 11.24
C PRO A 105 5.49 18.04 10.31
N SER A 106 5.18 16.84 10.75
CA SER A 106 4.51 15.86 9.91
C SER A 106 3.66 14.87 10.74
N HIS A 107 2.78 14.16 10.06
CA HIS A 107 2.28 12.86 10.49
C HIS A 107 3.01 11.74 9.74
N VAL A 108 3.10 10.58 10.38
CA VAL A 108 3.54 9.33 9.74
C VAL A 108 2.31 8.46 9.52
N LEU A 109 2.13 7.97 8.29
CA LEU A 109 1.05 7.06 7.92
C LEU A 109 1.65 5.68 7.70
N HIS A 110 1.42 4.78 8.65
CA HIS A 110 1.79 3.36 8.55
C HIS A 110 0.70 2.63 7.79
N THR A 111 1.05 1.97 6.70
CA THR A 111 0.10 1.30 5.83
C THR A 111 0.46 -0.15 5.65
N PHE A 112 -0.55 -1.00 5.71
CA PHE A 112 -0.49 -2.44 5.52
C PHE A 112 -1.15 -2.78 4.20
N TRP A 113 -0.40 -3.39 3.27
CA TRP A 113 -0.84 -3.65 1.91
C TRP A 113 -0.93 -5.13 1.59
N VAL A 114 -1.95 -5.51 0.86
CA VAL A 114 -1.89 -6.74 0.05
C VAL A 114 -1.04 -6.41 -1.17
N GLY A 115 0.27 -6.68 -1.07
CA GLY A 115 1.29 -6.16 -1.99
C GLY A 115 1.04 -6.54 -3.44
N ASN A 116 0.80 -7.82 -3.71
CA ASN A 116 0.53 -8.33 -5.06
C ASN A 116 -0.78 -7.81 -5.68
N LEU A 117 -1.70 -7.30 -4.87
CA LEU A 117 -2.96 -6.72 -5.34
C LEU A 117 -3.01 -5.20 -5.23
N ARG A 118 -2.02 -4.57 -4.60
CA ARG A 118 -2.05 -3.13 -4.27
C ARG A 118 -3.37 -2.71 -3.62
N LEU A 119 -3.84 -3.47 -2.62
CA LEU A 119 -5.01 -3.14 -1.81
C LEU A 119 -4.57 -2.83 -0.38
N VAL A 120 -5.30 -1.98 0.31
CA VAL A 120 -4.97 -1.55 1.67
C VAL A 120 -5.76 -2.35 2.68
N LEU A 121 -5.06 -3.00 3.63
CA LEU A 121 -5.66 -3.69 4.78
C LEU A 121 -5.97 -2.74 5.94
N ASP A 122 -5.01 -1.86 6.27
CA ASP A 122 -5.20 -0.81 7.28
C ASP A 122 -4.21 0.33 7.02
N VAL A 123 -4.56 1.50 7.52
CA VAL A 123 -3.67 2.65 7.61
C VAL A 123 -3.79 3.27 9.00
N GLN A 124 -2.65 3.60 9.60
CA GLN A 124 -2.58 4.19 10.93
C GLN A 124 -1.81 5.51 10.86
N VAL A 125 -2.42 6.56 11.40
CA VAL A 125 -1.84 7.90 11.48
C VAL A 125 -1.20 8.08 12.84
N SER A 126 0.06 8.45 12.87
CA SER A 126 0.80 8.73 14.09
C SER A 126 1.50 10.09 14.03
N SER A 127 1.96 10.58 15.18
CA SER A 127 2.73 11.82 15.24
C SER A 127 4.05 11.68 14.46
N GLY A 128 4.58 12.80 13.97
CA GLY A 128 5.83 12.82 13.20
C GLY A 128 7.05 12.36 13.98
N LYS A 129 7.02 12.43 15.31
CA LYS A 129 8.11 12.03 16.21
C LYS A 129 8.06 10.56 16.61
N GLN A 130 6.92 9.91 16.42
CA GLN A 130 6.74 8.53 16.87
C GLN A 130 7.64 7.58 16.06
N HIS A 131 8.46 6.81 16.77
CA HIS A 131 9.31 5.81 16.13
C HIS A 131 8.49 4.72 15.47
N THR A 132 8.72 4.53 14.18
CA THR A 132 8.04 3.56 13.31
C THR A 132 8.02 2.16 13.93
N SER A 133 9.13 1.72 14.54
CA SER A 133 9.29 0.36 15.02
C SER A 133 8.38 -0.05 16.18
N GLY A 134 8.22 0.82 17.19
CA GLY A 134 7.40 0.49 18.37
C GLY A 134 5.92 0.45 18.06
N HIS A 135 5.43 1.44 17.31
CA HIS A 135 4.04 1.52 16.90
C HIS A 135 3.67 0.41 15.91
N ALA A 136 4.53 0.17 14.91
CA ALA A 136 4.31 -0.83 13.89
C ALA A 136 4.24 -2.26 14.44
N ARG A 137 5.03 -2.60 15.47
CA ARG A 137 5.00 -3.93 16.09
C ARG A 137 3.62 -4.29 16.63
N ALA A 138 3.05 -3.43 17.48
CA ALA A 138 1.74 -3.67 18.08
C ALA A 138 0.62 -3.71 17.02
N ALA A 139 0.71 -2.85 16.01
CA ALA A 139 -0.25 -2.81 14.92
C ALA A 139 -0.17 -4.06 14.03
N LEU A 140 1.03 -4.50 13.70
CA LEU A 140 1.27 -5.73 12.94
C LEU A 140 0.77 -6.96 13.69
N GLY A 141 1.07 -7.08 14.99
CA GLY A 141 0.59 -8.18 15.82
C GLY A 141 -0.95 -8.28 15.81
N ARG A 142 -1.64 -7.17 16.06
CA ARG A 142 -3.11 -7.12 15.99
C ARG A 142 -3.65 -7.49 14.61
N LEU A 143 -3.02 -7.00 13.54
CA LEU A 143 -3.45 -7.33 12.17
C LEU A 143 -3.31 -8.82 11.87
N LEU A 144 -2.20 -9.44 12.27
CA LEU A 144 -1.99 -10.88 12.10
C LEU A 144 -2.97 -11.73 12.92
N ASP A 145 -3.40 -11.24 14.10
CA ASP A 145 -4.44 -11.89 14.89
C ASP A 145 -5.82 -11.79 14.21
N GLU A 146 -6.16 -10.64 13.64
CA GLU A 146 -7.41 -10.41 12.90
C GLU A 146 -7.50 -11.19 11.58
N LEU A 147 -6.37 -11.45 10.94
CA LEU A 147 -6.30 -12.27 9.73
C LEU A 147 -6.59 -13.76 9.98
N GLY A 148 -6.29 -14.24 11.16
CA GLY A 148 -6.57 -15.62 11.55
C GLY A 148 -5.88 -16.64 10.62
N ASP A 149 -6.68 -17.42 9.91
CA ASP A 149 -6.24 -18.43 8.93
C ASP A 149 -5.77 -17.85 7.59
N LYS A 150 -6.14 -16.59 7.29
CA LYS A 150 -5.79 -15.88 6.06
C LYS A 150 -4.47 -15.12 6.16
N ARG A 151 -3.50 -15.68 6.86
CA ARG A 151 -2.18 -15.05 7.02
C ARG A 151 -1.44 -14.91 5.69
N PRO A 152 -0.61 -13.86 5.56
CA PRO A 152 0.25 -13.71 4.38
C PRO A 152 1.29 -14.83 4.31
N ALA A 153 1.65 -15.24 3.10
CA ALA A 153 2.75 -16.16 2.88
C ALA A 153 4.10 -15.56 3.35
N MET A 154 4.20 -14.22 3.33
CA MET A 154 5.39 -13.50 3.77
C MET A 154 5.04 -12.05 4.13
N VAL A 155 5.72 -11.49 5.14
CA VAL A 155 5.72 -10.07 5.46
C VAL A 155 6.97 -9.41 4.88
N ARG A 156 6.80 -8.32 4.11
CA ARG A 156 7.92 -7.51 3.58
C ARG A 156 7.87 -6.11 4.17
N GLY A 157 9.05 -5.51 4.35
CA GLY A 157 9.15 -4.14 4.85
C GLY A 157 10.48 -3.48 4.50
N ASP A 158 10.49 -2.16 4.57
CA ASP A 158 11.69 -1.37 4.34
C ASP A 158 12.64 -1.39 5.56
N SER A 159 13.69 -0.58 5.49
CA SER A 159 14.73 -0.49 6.53
C SER A 159 14.23 0.04 7.89
N GLY A 160 13.04 0.58 7.98
CA GLY A 160 12.39 0.98 9.22
C GLY A 160 11.90 -0.20 10.06
N TYR A 161 11.67 -1.35 9.43
CA TYR A 161 11.06 -2.53 10.06
C TYR A 161 12.05 -3.65 10.39
N GLY A 162 13.28 -3.61 9.86
CA GLY A 162 14.33 -4.62 10.11
C GLY A 162 14.97 -4.49 11.50
N ASN A 163 14.16 -4.48 12.56
CA ASN A 163 14.61 -4.34 13.95
C ASN A 163 14.18 -5.52 14.81
N GLU A 164 14.90 -5.75 15.94
CA GLU A 164 14.71 -6.92 16.79
C GLU A 164 13.26 -7.12 17.25
N GLY A 165 12.58 -6.03 17.62
CA GLY A 165 11.20 -6.13 18.14
C GLY A 165 10.21 -6.70 17.12
N ILE A 166 10.33 -6.29 15.85
CA ILE A 166 9.48 -6.82 14.76
C ILE A 166 9.91 -8.23 14.38
N LEU A 167 11.22 -8.50 14.30
CA LEU A 167 11.75 -9.83 14.00
C LEU A 167 11.25 -10.86 15.00
N LEU A 168 11.36 -10.58 16.31
CA LEU A 168 10.88 -11.47 17.36
C LEU A 168 9.36 -11.67 17.32
N GLU A 169 8.59 -10.62 16.99
CA GLU A 169 7.14 -10.72 16.84
C GLU A 169 6.75 -11.67 15.71
N LEU A 170 7.40 -11.55 14.55
CA LEU A 170 7.15 -12.42 13.41
C LEU A 170 7.63 -13.85 13.67
N GLU A 171 8.84 -14.02 14.20
CA GLU A 171 9.40 -15.32 14.56
C GLU A 171 8.55 -16.04 15.62
N GLY A 172 8.11 -15.33 16.65
CA GLY A 172 7.25 -15.90 17.71
C GLY A 172 5.89 -16.38 17.19
N ARG A 173 5.44 -15.85 16.06
CA ARG A 173 4.21 -16.24 15.37
C ARG A 173 4.41 -17.27 14.25
N GLY A 174 5.65 -17.64 13.96
CA GLY A 174 6.00 -18.48 12.81
C GLY A 174 5.62 -17.81 11.48
N GLN A 175 5.64 -16.48 11.42
CA GLN A 175 5.26 -15.71 10.25
C GLN A 175 6.49 -15.39 9.40
N PRO A 176 6.62 -15.95 8.18
CA PRO A 176 7.76 -15.70 7.30
C PRO A 176 7.92 -14.21 6.96
N TYR A 177 9.17 -13.76 6.85
CA TYR A 177 9.46 -12.36 6.60
C TYR A 177 10.65 -12.11 5.65
N LEU A 178 10.66 -10.94 5.02
CA LEU A 178 11.75 -10.40 4.21
C LEU A 178 11.86 -8.88 4.46
N LEU A 179 12.79 -8.46 5.31
CA LEU A 179 12.91 -7.08 5.76
C LEU A 179 14.28 -6.51 5.38
N ARG A 180 14.29 -5.28 4.84
CA ARG A 180 15.55 -4.58 4.56
C ARG A 180 16.18 -4.09 5.85
N LEU A 181 17.50 -4.15 5.93
CA LEU A 181 18.27 -3.59 7.04
C LEU A 181 18.74 -2.16 6.72
N ARG A 182 18.82 -1.33 7.76
CA ARG A 182 19.46 -0.01 7.67
C ARG A 182 20.95 -0.19 7.42
N GLN A 183 21.54 0.69 6.61
CA GLN A 183 22.98 0.73 6.33
C GLN A 183 23.76 1.29 7.53
N THR A 184 23.71 0.58 8.67
CA THR A 184 24.52 0.89 9.85
C THR A 184 25.98 0.50 9.63
N ALA A 185 26.90 1.00 10.45
CA ALA A 185 28.32 0.65 10.37
C ALA A 185 28.59 -0.86 10.39
N ASN A 186 27.76 -1.64 11.13
CA ASN A 186 27.89 -3.10 11.16
C ASN A 186 27.43 -3.75 9.85
N VAL A 187 26.36 -3.23 9.23
CA VAL A 187 25.86 -3.69 7.93
C VAL A 187 26.86 -3.31 6.83
N GLN A 188 27.42 -2.11 6.87
CA GLN A 188 28.46 -1.67 5.92
C GLN A 188 29.74 -2.54 6.05
N ARG A 189 30.17 -2.89 7.26
CA ARG A 189 31.28 -3.83 7.47
C ARG A 189 31.00 -5.23 6.92
N LEU A 190 29.76 -5.70 7.02
CA LEU A 190 29.34 -6.94 6.37
C LEU A 190 29.48 -6.83 4.85
N VAL A 191 28.94 -5.76 4.23
CA VAL A 191 29.03 -5.52 2.79
C VAL A 191 30.49 -5.47 2.33
N ALA A 192 31.36 -4.72 3.02
CA ALA A 192 32.78 -4.63 2.69
C ALA A 192 33.49 -6.01 2.75
N ARG A 193 33.18 -6.81 3.76
CA ARG A 193 33.69 -8.19 3.87
C ARG A 193 33.23 -9.08 2.72
N GLN A 194 31.97 -8.95 2.32
CA GLN A 194 31.41 -9.75 1.24
C GLN A 194 31.84 -9.29 -0.15
N PHE A 195 32.21 -8.02 -0.29
CA PHE A 195 32.68 -7.48 -1.57
C PHE A 195 33.89 -8.26 -2.13
N ALA A 196 34.81 -8.65 -1.26
CA ALA A 196 36.01 -9.39 -1.63
C ALA A 196 35.75 -10.87 -1.98
N ARG A 197 34.56 -11.41 -1.70
CA ARG A 197 34.22 -12.79 -2.02
C ARG A 197 33.96 -12.96 -3.51
N GLN A 198 34.21 -14.18 -4.01
CA GLN A 198 33.99 -14.53 -5.41
C GLN A 198 32.72 -15.36 -5.65
N ASP A 199 32.00 -15.69 -4.57
CA ASP A 199 30.81 -16.55 -4.59
C ASP A 199 29.47 -15.80 -4.78
N TRP A 200 29.52 -14.62 -5.40
CA TRP A 200 28.32 -13.90 -5.83
C TRP A 200 27.56 -14.72 -6.88
N SER A 201 26.24 -14.74 -6.79
CA SER A 201 25.39 -15.35 -7.81
C SER A 201 25.66 -14.77 -9.20
N ARG A 202 25.22 -15.46 -10.25
CA ARG A 202 25.15 -14.85 -11.57
C ARG A 202 24.21 -13.65 -11.54
N ALA A 203 24.49 -12.66 -12.36
CA ALA A 203 23.60 -11.51 -12.49
C ALA A 203 22.25 -11.96 -13.04
N ASP A 204 21.17 -11.51 -12.40
CA ASP A 204 19.82 -11.72 -12.90
C ASP A 204 19.52 -10.81 -14.11
N ASN A 205 18.29 -10.87 -14.64
CA ASN A 205 17.83 -10.09 -15.79
C ASN A 205 17.92 -8.57 -15.59
N GLN A 206 18.05 -8.10 -14.34
CA GLN A 206 18.21 -6.69 -14.00
C GLN A 206 19.66 -6.32 -13.66
N GLY A 207 20.58 -7.26 -13.75
CA GLY A 207 22.00 -7.08 -13.43
C GLY A 207 22.30 -7.12 -11.94
N CYS A 208 21.41 -7.65 -11.12
CA CYS A 208 21.60 -7.82 -9.70
C CYS A 208 22.34 -9.14 -9.42
N GLN A 209 23.28 -9.09 -8.47
CA GLN A 209 23.99 -10.24 -7.95
C GLN A 209 23.72 -10.36 -6.44
N MET A 210 23.71 -11.58 -5.93
CA MET A 210 23.33 -11.86 -4.54
C MET A 210 24.34 -12.77 -3.87
N VAL A 211 24.50 -12.60 -2.56
CA VAL A 211 25.29 -13.49 -1.70
C VAL A 211 24.59 -13.62 -0.35
N GLU A 212 24.72 -14.78 0.24
CA GLU A 212 24.13 -15.10 1.54
C GLU A 212 25.19 -15.08 2.65
N ASP A 213 24.78 -14.65 3.85
CA ASP A 213 25.58 -14.75 5.07
C ASP A 213 24.68 -14.84 6.31
N GLN A 214 25.30 -15.03 7.46
CA GLN A 214 24.69 -14.96 8.77
C GLN A 214 25.14 -13.69 9.49
N LEU A 215 24.19 -12.93 10.03
CA LEU A 215 24.47 -11.68 10.73
C LEU A 215 23.85 -11.67 12.12
N GLN A 216 24.58 -11.18 13.09
CA GLN A 216 24.04 -10.79 14.39
C GLN A 216 24.41 -9.33 14.63
N LEU A 217 23.42 -8.46 14.65
CA LEU A 217 23.61 -7.07 15.01
C LEU A 217 23.62 -6.90 16.53
N HIS A 218 24.24 -5.82 17.00
CA HIS A 218 24.12 -5.44 18.42
C HIS A 218 22.63 -5.23 18.76
N GLY A 219 22.19 -5.86 19.85
CA GLY A 219 20.78 -5.88 20.25
C GLY A 219 19.93 -7.00 19.63
N TRP A 220 20.52 -7.84 18.77
CA TRP A 220 19.85 -9.04 18.29
C TRP A 220 20.14 -10.23 19.21
N SER A 221 19.09 -10.96 19.55
CA SER A 221 19.17 -12.14 20.44
C SER A 221 19.87 -13.34 19.79
N LYS A 222 19.86 -13.43 18.47
CA LYS A 222 20.46 -14.54 17.69
C LYS A 222 21.01 -14.09 16.35
N LYS A 223 21.82 -14.94 15.73
CA LYS A 223 22.21 -14.81 14.31
C LYS A 223 20.99 -15.08 13.43
N ARG A 224 20.89 -14.32 12.33
CA ARG A 224 19.85 -14.48 11.34
C ARG A 224 20.43 -14.50 9.93
N ARG A 225 19.77 -15.24 9.05
CA ARG A 225 20.07 -15.29 7.63
C ARG A 225 19.92 -13.91 7.03
N VAL A 226 20.92 -13.47 6.27
CA VAL A 226 20.87 -12.25 5.49
C VAL A 226 21.27 -12.52 4.04
N VAL A 227 20.58 -11.81 3.13
CA VAL A 227 20.91 -11.83 1.70
C VAL A 227 21.34 -10.42 1.33
N ILE A 228 22.57 -10.31 0.79
CA ILE A 228 23.12 -9.07 0.29
C ILE A 228 22.89 -9.06 -1.22
N VAL A 229 22.20 -8.04 -1.71
CA VAL A 229 21.99 -7.79 -3.13
C VAL A 229 22.85 -6.61 -3.53
N ARG A 230 23.56 -6.72 -4.66
CA ARG A 230 24.26 -5.60 -5.27
C ARG A 230 23.79 -5.40 -6.71
N GLN A 231 23.71 -4.16 -7.11
CA GLN A 231 23.41 -3.77 -8.48
C GLN A 231 24.42 -2.73 -8.96
N ARG A 232 24.94 -2.88 -10.18
CA ARG A 232 25.88 -1.92 -10.73
C ARG A 232 25.19 -0.61 -11.05
N ILE A 233 25.76 0.49 -10.60
CA ILE A 233 25.24 1.84 -10.86
C ILE A 233 25.48 2.15 -12.34
N ARG A 234 24.41 2.40 -13.07
CA ARG A 234 24.49 2.81 -14.49
C ARG A 234 24.89 4.28 -14.56
N GLY A 235 26.00 4.59 -15.24
CA GLY A 235 26.41 5.96 -15.51
C GLY A 235 27.61 6.48 -14.73
N GLY A 236 28.35 5.66 -14.01
CA GLY A 236 29.73 5.94 -13.53
C GLY A 236 29.88 7.00 -12.44
N ILE A 237 28.82 7.68 -12.05
CA ILE A 237 28.83 8.63 -10.92
C ILE A 237 27.54 8.40 -10.16
N ALA A 238 27.66 7.92 -8.92
CA ALA A 238 26.54 8.00 -7.98
C ALA A 238 26.07 9.46 -8.00
N ARG A 239 24.83 9.74 -8.41
CA ARG A 239 24.23 11.03 -8.13
C ARG A 239 24.32 11.20 -6.63
N GLU A 240 25.19 12.11 -6.19
CA GLU A 240 25.26 12.52 -4.80
C GLU A 240 23.84 12.83 -4.37
N ARG A 241 23.20 11.90 -3.64
CA ARG A 241 22.09 12.29 -2.79
C ARG A 241 22.70 13.40 -1.94
N ARG A 242 22.14 14.58 -1.96
CA ARG A 242 22.49 15.68 -1.05
C ARG A 242 22.26 15.17 0.37
N VAL A 243 23.21 14.42 0.85
CA VAL A 243 23.39 14.09 2.26
C VAL A 243 24.16 15.28 2.82
N ASP A 244 23.68 15.82 3.93
CA ASP A 244 24.34 16.92 4.64
C ASP A 244 25.84 16.60 4.76
N ASP A 245 26.72 17.52 4.36
CA ASP A 245 28.18 17.33 4.29
C ASP A 245 28.83 16.72 5.56
N LYS A 246 28.20 16.93 6.72
CA LYS A 246 28.60 16.31 7.98
C LYS A 246 28.33 14.80 8.05
N GLN A 247 27.25 14.35 7.47
CA GLN A 247 26.85 12.93 7.45
C GLN A 247 27.71 12.16 6.44
N LEU A 248 28.04 12.79 5.32
CA LEU A 248 28.97 12.24 4.32
C LEU A 248 30.37 12.04 4.88
N ARG A 249 30.89 12.99 5.68
CA ARG A 249 32.20 12.88 6.33
C ARG A 249 32.25 11.76 7.38
N LEU A 250 31.16 11.50 8.10
CA LEU A 250 31.04 10.39 9.05
C LEU A 250 30.94 9.03 8.35
N GLU A 251 30.28 8.97 7.19
CA GLU A 251 30.18 7.76 6.38
C GLU A 251 31.48 7.43 5.64
N LEU A 252 32.27 8.45 5.27
CA LEU A 252 33.59 8.31 4.63
C LEU A 252 34.73 8.00 5.62
N ALA A 253 34.54 8.18 6.93
CA ALA A 253 35.50 7.84 7.98
C ALA A 253 35.45 6.33 8.40
N GLY A 254 34.62 5.51 7.76
CA GLY A 254 34.62 4.06 7.91
C GLY A 254 35.88 3.40 7.26
N PRO A 255 36.11 2.09 7.48
CA PRO A 255 37.24 1.38 6.90
C PRO A 255 37.22 1.58 5.38
N SER A 256 38.42 1.85 4.83
CA SER A 256 38.68 2.21 3.43
C SER A 256 37.80 1.40 2.46
N VAL A 257 36.79 2.06 1.91
CA VAL A 257 35.91 1.50 0.88
C VAL A 257 36.79 1.34 -0.36
N HIS A 258 36.97 0.11 -0.85
CA HIS A 258 37.72 -0.13 -2.07
C HIS A 258 37.07 0.63 -3.22
N GLU A 259 37.86 1.23 -4.09
CA GLU A 259 37.40 2.08 -5.20
C GLU A 259 36.32 1.39 -6.07
N GLY A 260 36.42 0.06 -6.22
CA GLY A 260 35.46 -0.76 -6.92
C GLY A 260 34.06 -0.89 -6.23
N GLU A 261 33.98 -0.71 -4.91
CA GLU A 261 32.70 -0.77 -4.17
C GLU A 261 31.77 0.38 -4.51
N ARG A 262 32.31 1.54 -4.85
CA ARG A 262 31.56 2.74 -5.22
C ARG A 262 30.77 2.60 -6.52
N LEU A 263 31.04 1.57 -7.31
CA LEU A 263 30.33 1.28 -8.55
C LEU A 263 29.05 0.46 -8.32
N TRP A 264 28.77 0.06 -7.09
CA TRP A 264 27.68 -0.80 -6.73
C TRP A 264 26.76 -0.17 -5.67
N GLU A 265 25.48 -0.32 -5.86
CA GLU A 265 24.46 -0.08 -4.83
C GLU A 265 24.17 -1.40 -4.11
N TYR A 266 24.07 -1.35 -2.77
CA TYR A 266 23.85 -2.52 -1.92
C TYR A 266 22.54 -2.42 -1.15
N ALA A 267 21.83 -3.54 -1.07
CA ALA A 267 20.74 -3.75 -0.13
C ALA A 267 21.01 -5.03 0.68
N VAL A 268 20.83 -4.95 1.99
CA VAL A 268 20.95 -6.13 2.87
C VAL A 268 19.57 -6.42 3.42
N MET A 269 19.11 -7.65 3.24
CA MET A 269 17.83 -8.12 3.70
C MET A 269 18.01 -9.22 4.73
N VAL A 270 17.22 -9.16 5.80
CA VAL A 270 17.10 -10.23 6.79
C VAL A 270 15.84 -11.03 6.50
N THR A 271 15.94 -12.36 6.59
CA THR A 271 14.83 -13.25 6.25
C THR A 271 14.96 -14.59 7.00
N ASP A 272 13.83 -15.23 7.23
CA ASP A 272 13.73 -16.62 7.71
C ASP A 272 13.18 -17.59 6.65
N VAL A 273 12.83 -17.07 5.45
CA VAL A 273 12.35 -17.96 4.37
C VAL A 273 13.49 -18.73 3.74
N ALA A 274 13.27 -20.03 3.51
CA ALA A 274 14.26 -20.95 2.93
C ALA A 274 14.24 -20.92 1.38
N TYR A 275 14.10 -19.74 0.79
CA TYR A 275 14.09 -19.59 -0.67
C TYR A 275 15.52 -19.43 -1.22
N PRO A 276 15.76 -19.80 -2.50
CA PRO A 276 16.99 -19.46 -3.20
C PRO A 276 17.26 -17.96 -3.18
N ILE A 277 18.53 -17.57 -3.12
CA ILE A 277 18.91 -16.14 -2.99
C ILE A 277 18.45 -15.32 -4.19
N GLU A 278 18.36 -15.91 -5.37
CA GLU A 278 17.85 -15.28 -6.59
C GLU A 278 16.37 -14.91 -6.46
N ALA A 279 15.58 -15.77 -5.85
CA ALA A 279 14.17 -15.50 -5.56
C ALA A 279 14.00 -14.38 -4.53
N ILE A 280 14.84 -14.33 -3.51
CA ILE A 280 14.82 -13.30 -2.46
C ILE A 280 15.02 -11.91 -3.08
N GLY A 281 15.99 -11.75 -3.98
CA GLY A 281 16.24 -10.48 -4.64
C GLY A 281 15.03 -10.00 -5.46
N GLN A 282 14.39 -10.88 -6.21
CA GLN A 282 13.19 -10.54 -6.98
C GLN A 282 12.01 -10.22 -6.06
N LEU A 283 11.75 -11.05 -5.06
CA LEU A 283 10.67 -10.83 -4.10
C LEU A 283 10.78 -9.46 -3.40
N TYR A 284 12.00 -9.01 -3.10
CA TYR A 284 12.17 -7.69 -2.51
C TYR A 284 11.91 -6.55 -3.52
N ARG A 285 12.34 -6.70 -4.77
CA ARG A 285 12.11 -5.69 -5.83
C ARG A 285 10.63 -5.50 -6.14
N ASP A 286 9.85 -6.57 -6.09
CA ASP A 286 8.39 -6.52 -6.31
C ASP A 286 7.66 -5.62 -5.28
N ARG A 287 8.35 -5.20 -4.19
CA ARG A 287 7.86 -4.22 -3.24
C ARG A 287 7.74 -2.80 -3.84
N ALA A 288 8.39 -2.51 -4.97
CA ALA A 288 8.23 -1.23 -5.66
C ALA A 288 6.77 -0.89 -5.98
N ASP A 289 5.92 -1.90 -6.11
CA ASP A 289 4.48 -1.73 -6.26
C ASP A 289 3.81 -1.02 -5.07
N CYS A 290 4.33 -1.18 -3.87
CA CYS A 290 3.86 -0.46 -2.68
C CYS A 290 4.18 1.04 -2.77
N GLU A 291 5.37 1.40 -3.25
CA GLU A 291 5.77 2.80 -3.46
C GLU A 291 4.86 3.50 -4.47
N ASN A 292 4.54 2.82 -5.59
CA ASN A 292 3.56 3.30 -6.56
C ASN A 292 2.15 3.44 -5.95
N GLY A 293 1.76 2.51 -5.06
CA GLY A 293 0.50 2.59 -4.31
C GLY A 293 0.42 3.83 -3.42
N PHE A 294 1.51 4.19 -2.74
CA PHE A 294 1.56 5.43 -1.96
C PHE A 294 1.49 6.69 -2.83
N ASP A 295 2.17 6.70 -3.96
CA ASP A 295 2.09 7.82 -4.90
C ASP A 295 0.64 8.03 -5.36
N GLU A 296 -0.04 6.96 -5.73
CA GLU A 296 -1.44 6.99 -6.12
C GLU A 296 -2.34 7.50 -4.97
N LEU A 297 -2.23 6.93 -3.76
CA LEU A 297 -3.03 7.35 -2.61
C LEU A 297 -2.82 8.82 -2.25
N LYS A 298 -1.58 9.30 -2.25
CA LYS A 298 -1.22 10.68 -1.88
C LYS A 298 -1.64 11.68 -2.94
N ASN A 299 -1.36 11.39 -4.19
CA ASN A 299 -1.47 12.34 -5.29
C ASN A 299 -2.80 12.24 -6.03
N GLN A 300 -3.46 11.09 -6.01
CA GLN A 300 -4.68 10.87 -6.77
C GLN A 300 -5.93 10.68 -5.87
N TRP A 301 -5.78 10.25 -4.60
CA TRP A 301 -6.89 9.96 -3.69
C TRP A 301 -7.04 10.94 -2.52
N GLY A 302 -6.13 11.91 -2.41
CA GLY A 302 -6.20 12.95 -1.40
C GLY A 302 -5.73 12.51 0.00
N MET A 303 -5.01 11.39 0.15
CA MET A 303 -4.47 10.95 1.44
C MET A 303 -3.51 11.98 2.06
N SER A 304 -2.78 12.75 1.25
CA SER A 304 -1.95 13.88 1.70
C SER A 304 -2.76 15.12 2.08
N GLY A 305 -4.04 15.16 1.74
CA GLY A 305 -4.97 16.26 1.98
C GLY A 305 -5.93 15.98 3.14
N PHE A 306 -7.10 16.61 3.11
CA PHE A 306 -8.17 16.49 4.11
C PHE A 306 -7.66 16.61 5.56
N THR A 307 -6.70 17.54 5.77
CA THR A 307 -6.06 17.74 7.07
C THR A 307 -6.99 18.51 8.01
N THR A 308 -7.08 18.06 9.25
CA THR A 308 -7.82 18.71 10.34
C THR A 308 -6.89 18.96 11.52
N GLN A 309 -7.38 19.66 12.56
CA GLN A 309 -6.60 19.90 13.78
C GLN A 309 -6.45 18.65 14.64
N ASP A 310 -7.37 17.73 14.54
CA ASP A 310 -7.50 16.52 15.36
C ASP A 310 -6.91 15.31 14.61
N ILE A 311 -6.05 14.56 15.29
CA ILE A 311 -5.37 13.39 14.70
C ILE A 311 -6.32 12.23 14.43
N ASN A 312 -7.37 12.07 15.26
CA ASN A 312 -8.35 10.98 15.10
C ASN A 312 -9.21 11.19 13.87
N ARG A 313 -9.58 12.45 13.57
CA ARG A 313 -10.22 12.80 12.29
C ARG A 313 -9.30 12.56 11.10
N CYS A 314 -8.00 12.83 11.25
CA CYS A 314 -7.01 12.48 10.22
C CYS A 314 -6.94 10.96 10.02
N GLN A 315 -7.01 10.18 11.11
CA GLN A 315 -7.07 8.71 11.08
C GLN A 315 -8.31 8.21 10.33
N THR A 316 -9.49 8.70 10.71
CA THR A 316 -10.78 8.36 10.07
C THR A 316 -10.74 8.67 8.57
N THR A 317 -10.22 9.84 8.21
CA THR A 317 -10.10 10.28 6.82
C THR A 317 -9.13 9.41 6.02
N ALA A 318 -8.00 9.04 6.60
CA ALA A 318 -7.02 8.18 5.94
C ALA A 318 -7.61 6.78 5.65
N ARG A 319 -8.35 6.19 6.59
CA ARG A 319 -9.07 4.92 6.38
C ARG A 319 -10.19 5.03 5.37
N ALA A 320 -10.96 6.12 5.38
CA ALA A 320 -11.98 6.37 4.36
C ALA A 320 -11.37 6.48 2.95
N CYS A 321 -10.21 7.12 2.84
CA CYS A 321 -9.44 7.18 1.59
C CYS A 321 -9.03 5.78 1.12
N ALA A 322 -8.45 4.96 2.01
CA ALA A 322 -8.04 3.60 1.71
C ALA A 322 -9.23 2.71 1.29
N LEU A 323 -10.37 2.83 1.98
CA LEU A 323 -11.58 2.05 1.65
C LEU A 323 -12.15 2.44 0.29
N THR A 324 -12.22 3.75 0.00
CA THR A 324 -12.65 4.26 -1.32
C THR A 324 -11.71 3.78 -2.43
N TYR A 325 -10.41 3.79 -2.17
CA TYR A 325 -9.39 3.27 -3.07
C TYR A 325 -9.57 1.77 -3.34
N ASN A 326 -9.81 0.96 -2.31
CA ASN A 326 -10.04 -0.48 -2.48
C ASN A 326 -11.29 -0.75 -3.34
N TRP A 327 -12.41 -0.10 -3.05
CA TRP A 327 -13.64 -0.25 -3.83
C TRP A 327 -13.45 0.15 -5.29
N TRP A 328 -12.80 1.28 -5.54
CA TRP A 328 -12.50 1.72 -6.89
C TRP A 328 -11.56 0.76 -7.62
N SER A 329 -10.57 0.22 -6.90
CA SER A 329 -9.65 -0.79 -7.46
C SER A 329 -10.40 -2.05 -7.90
N TRP A 330 -11.38 -2.51 -7.13
CA TRP A 330 -12.23 -3.65 -7.51
C TRP A 330 -13.13 -3.31 -8.69
N TYR A 331 -13.72 -2.14 -8.72
CA TYR A 331 -14.52 -1.67 -9.85
C TYR A 331 -13.69 -1.63 -11.15
N CYS A 332 -12.50 -1.05 -11.09
CA CYS A 332 -11.59 -1.01 -12.25
C CYS A 332 -11.19 -2.40 -12.73
N ARG A 333 -10.96 -3.35 -11.80
CA ARG A 333 -10.64 -4.75 -12.15
C ARG A 333 -11.84 -5.51 -12.72
N ALA A 334 -13.04 -5.24 -12.24
CA ALA A 334 -14.26 -5.77 -12.85
C ALA A 334 -14.44 -5.23 -14.27
N ALA A 335 -14.13 -3.94 -14.48
CA ALA A 335 -14.18 -3.31 -15.81
C ALA A 335 -13.08 -3.83 -16.75
N ASN A 336 -11.86 -3.92 -16.27
CA ASN A 336 -10.68 -4.37 -17.02
C ASN A 336 -9.87 -5.44 -16.27
N PRO A 337 -10.25 -6.72 -16.38
CA PRO A 337 -9.49 -7.79 -15.72
C PRO A 337 -8.06 -7.97 -16.25
N SER A 338 -7.79 -7.52 -17.48
CA SER A 338 -6.50 -7.75 -18.15
C SER A 338 -5.40 -6.79 -17.70
N ALA A 339 -5.76 -5.60 -17.19
CA ALA A 339 -4.78 -4.59 -16.81
C ALA A 339 -5.29 -3.71 -15.65
N ARG A 340 -4.42 -3.45 -14.69
CA ARG A 340 -4.69 -2.49 -13.63
C ARG A 340 -4.73 -1.07 -14.18
N MET A 341 -5.69 -0.29 -13.72
CA MET A 341 -5.81 1.14 -14.06
C MET A 341 -5.73 1.97 -12.79
N GLU A 342 -4.80 2.91 -12.73
CA GLU A 342 -4.72 3.91 -11.67
C GLU A 342 -5.83 4.97 -11.81
N ALA A 343 -6.10 5.70 -10.72
CA ALA A 343 -7.16 6.69 -10.70
C ALA A 343 -7.01 7.79 -11.76
N ILE A 344 -5.78 8.19 -12.06
CA ILE A 344 -5.50 9.20 -13.10
C ILE A 344 -5.99 8.77 -14.49
N THR A 345 -5.97 7.48 -14.78
CA THR A 345 -6.44 6.91 -16.05
C THR A 345 -7.90 6.48 -15.97
N SER A 346 -8.28 5.81 -14.87
CA SER A 346 -9.59 5.19 -14.75
C SER A 346 -10.72 6.18 -14.48
N ARG A 347 -10.47 7.25 -13.71
CA ARG A 347 -11.52 8.26 -13.45
C ARG A 347 -11.99 9.00 -14.70
N PRO A 348 -11.11 9.53 -15.55
CA PRO A 348 -11.55 10.14 -16.81
C PRO A 348 -12.29 9.16 -17.72
N LEU A 349 -11.97 7.88 -17.63
CA LEU A 349 -12.57 6.85 -18.47
C LEU A 349 -13.91 6.31 -17.92
N LEU A 350 -13.99 6.06 -16.61
CA LEU A 350 -15.10 5.33 -15.99
C LEU A 350 -16.01 6.18 -15.10
N LEU A 351 -15.60 7.40 -14.72
CA LEU A 351 -16.33 8.26 -13.81
C LEU A 351 -16.75 9.60 -14.43
N ALA A 352 -15.89 10.20 -15.22
CA ALA A 352 -16.10 11.55 -15.76
C ALA A 352 -16.96 11.57 -17.04
N ALA A 353 -18.00 10.76 -17.11
CA ALA A 353 -18.95 10.75 -18.22
C ALA A 353 -20.09 11.73 -17.94
N VAL A 354 -20.51 12.46 -18.98
CA VAL A 354 -21.74 13.25 -18.94
C VAL A 354 -22.92 12.31 -19.11
N GLY A 355 -23.87 12.36 -18.18
CA GLY A 355 -25.03 11.49 -18.21
C GLY A 355 -26.33 12.23 -17.90
N LYS A 356 -27.45 11.66 -18.36
CA LYS A 356 -28.80 12.07 -18.00
C LYS A 356 -29.50 10.90 -17.33
N ALA A 357 -29.95 11.08 -16.10
CA ALA A 357 -30.80 10.11 -15.44
C ALA A 357 -32.28 10.31 -15.85
N ALA A 358 -32.96 9.24 -16.18
CA ALA A 358 -34.40 9.22 -16.38
C ALA A 358 -35.02 8.05 -15.59
N SER A 359 -36.08 8.33 -14.84
CA SER A 359 -36.82 7.29 -14.07
C SER A 359 -38.16 7.04 -14.70
N HIS A 360 -38.46 5.78 -14.94
CA HIS A 360 -39.77 5.31 -15.45
C HIS A 360 -40.14 3.99 -14.79
N ALA A 361 -41.37 3.88 -14.31
CA ALA A 361 -41.89 2.69 -13.66
C ALA A 361 -41.00 2.08 -12.55
N GLY A 362 -40.40 2.94 -11.72
CA GLY A 362 -39.50 2.51 -10.63
C GLY A 362 -38.06 2.15 -11.07
N GLN A 363 -37.78 2.18 -12.37
CA GLN A 363 -36.43 1.96 -12.90
C GLN A 363 -35.76 3.26 -13.25
N THR A 364 -34.51 3.43 -12.81
CA THR A 364 -33.67 4.56 -13.19
C THR A 364 -32.68 4.13 -14.24
N THR A 365 -32.70 4.78 -15.39
CA THR A 365 -31.77 4.57 -16.50
C THR A 365 -30.87 5.74 -16.63
N LEU A 366 -29.57 5.50 -16.67
CA LEU A 366 -28.55 6.51 -16.91
C LEU A 366 -28.15 6.45 -18.39
N TYR A 367 -28.45 7.52 -19.12
CA TYR A 367 -28.03 7.70 -20.52
C TYR A 367 -26.68 8.41 -20.55
N LEU A 368 -25.67 7.75 -21.09
CA LEU A 368 -24.32 8.33 -21.25
C LEU A 368 -24.21 9.02 -22.61
N THR A 369 -23.48 10.12 -22.65
CA THR A 369 -23.22 10.82 -23.91
C THR A 369 -22.38 9.95 -24.86
N PRO A 370 -22.74 9.86 -26.16
CA PRO A 370 -21.91 9.20 -27.16
C PRO A 370 -20.64 10.00 -27.54
N MET A 371 -20.54 11.24 -27.05
CA MET A 371 -19.44 12.16 -27.36
C MET A 371 -18.15 11.87 -26.60
N HIS A 372 -18.11 10.84 -25.76
CA HIS A 372 -16.88 10.46 -25.05
C HIS A 372 -15.81 9.95 -26.03
N GLY A 373 -14.64 10.59 -26.03
CA GLY A 373 -13.57 10.29 -27.01
C GLY A 373 -13.03 8.84 -27.01
N LYS A 374 -13.38 8.03 -25.98
CA LYS A 374 -13.06 6.61 -25.86
C LYS A 374 -14.33 5.75 -25.74
N ALA A 375 -15.40 6.13 -26.38
CA ALA A 375 -16.72 5.49 -26.24
C ALA A 375 -16.70 3.97 -26.53
N SER A 376 -15.93 3.52 -27.52
CA SER A 376 -15.82 2.09 -27.86
C SER A 376 -15.18 1.28 -26.71
N ILE A 377 -14.08 1.79 -26.14
CA ILE A 377 -13.39 1.17 -25.01
C ILE A 377 -14.31 1.19 -23.77
N LEU A 378 -14.94 2.32 -23.49
CA LEU A 378 -15.86 2.47 -22.37
C LEU A 378 -17.02 1.48 -22.45
N LYS A 379 -17.59 1.27 -23.64
CA LYS A 379 -18.66 0.31 -23.87
C LYS A 379 -18.25 -1.12 -23.48
N SER A 380 -17.06 -1.53 -23.87
CA SER A 380 -16.49 -2.84 -23.49
C SER A 380 -16.28 -2.96 -21.98
N LEU A 381 -15.70 -1.94 -21.34
CA LEU A 381 -15.45 -1.93 -19.90
C LEU A 381 -16.74 -2.00 -19.08
N ILE A 382 -17.78 -1.26 -19.49
CA ILE A 382 -19.09 -1.30 -18.84
C ILE A 382 -19.77 -2.67 -19.06
N ALA A 383 -19.59 -3.29 -20.22
CA ALA A 383 -20.11 -4.64 -20.46
C ALA A 383 -19.50 -5.66 -19.49
N ASN A 384 -18.20 -5.58 -19.20
CA ASN A 384 -17.54 -6.42 -18.20
C ASN A 384 -18.11 -6.19 -16.78
N VAL A 385 -18.33 -4.94 -16.38
CA VAL A 385 -18.95 -4.61 -15.08
C VAL A 385 -20.36 -5.19 -15.01
N ARG A 386 -21.16 -5.04 -16.07
CA ARG A 386 -22.52 -5.64 -16.12
C ARG A 386 -22.48 -7.15 -15.97
N ALA A 387 -21.57 -7.82 -16.64
CA ALA A 387 -21.40 -9.28 -16.50
C ALA A 387 -21.02 -9.68 -15.05
N ALA A 388 -20.16 -8.93 -14.40
CA ALA A 388 -19.83 -9.15 -12.99
C ALA A 388 -21.05 -8.96 -12.07
N LEU A 389 -21.84 -7.91 -12.27
CA LEU A 389 -23.05 -7.65 -11.50
C LEU A 389 -24.14 -8.71 -11.76
N GLN A 390 -24.31 -9.15 -13.00
CA GLN A 390 -25.23 -10.25 -13.34
C GLN A 390 -24.83 -11.54 -12.63
N HIS A 391 -23.53 -11.87 -12.61
CA HIS A 391 -23.02 -13.02 -11.87
C HIS A 391 -23.37 -12.95 -10.39
N VAL A 392 -23.20 -11.79 -9.76
CA VAL A 392 -23.57 -11.58 -8.35
C VAL A 392 -25.06 -11.80 -8.13
N THR A 393 -25.91 -11.26 -8.97
CA THR A 393 -27.38 -11.40 -8.86
C THR A 393 -27.79 -12.88 -8.96
N LEU A 394 -27.32 -13.57 -10.00
CA LEU A 394 -27.65 -15.00 -10.19
C LEU A 394 -27.16 -15.86 -9.04
N THR A 395 -25.93 -15.61 -8.56
CA THR A 395 -25.36 -16.38 -7.44
C THR A 395 -26.11 -16.08 -6.13
N ALA A 396 -26.51 -14.85 -5.90
CA ALA A 396 -27.28 -14.47 -4.71
C ALA A 396 -28.66 -15.14 -4.69
N GLU A 397 -29.32 -15.21 -5.84
CA GLU A 397 -30.60 -15.89 -5.99
C GLU A 397 -30.50 -17.42 -5.79
N GLN A 398 -29.47 -18.04 -6.38
CA GLN A 398 -29.25 -19.48 -6.30
C GLN A 398 -28.85 -19.98 -4.91
N PHE A 399 -27.95 -19.26 -4.26
CA PHE A 399 -27.34 -19.69 -3.00
C PHE A 399 -27.84 -18.93 -1.77
N LYS A 400 -28.80 -18.02 -1.91
CA LYS A 400 -29.32 -17.17 -0.83
C LYS A 400 -28.19 -16.49 -0.03
N THR A 401 -27.12 -16.09 -0.73
CA THR A 401 -25.99 -15.46 -0.07
C THR A 401 -26.38 -14.11 0.55
N LYS A 402 -25.90 -13.87 1.78
CA LYS A 402 -26.11 -12.61 2.49
C LYS A 402 -25.03 -11.57 2.17
N ASP A 403 -23.96 -11.95 1.46
CA ASP A 403 -22.82 -11.11 1.15
C ASP A 403 -22.54 -11.04 -0.37
N PRO A 404 -23.25 -10.15 -1.09
CA PRO A 404 -23.00 -9.91 -2.52
C PRO A 404 -21.58 -9.41 -2.81
N TRP A 405 -20.97 -8.71 -1.87
CA TRP A 405 -19.61 -8.19 -2.02
C TRP A 405 -18.58 -9.31 -2.08
N ALA A 406 -18.68 -10.30 -1.21
CA ALA A 406 -17.84 -11.49 -1.24
C ALA A 406 -17.91 -12.22 -2.58
N VAL A 407 -19.13 -12.38 -3.12
CA VAL A 407 -19.34 -12.98 -4.47
C VAL A 407 -18.64 -12.17 -5.55
N LEU A 408 -18.79 -10.84 -5.53
CA LEU A 408 -18.14 -9.95 -6.50
C LEU A 408 -16.62 -10.05 -6.43
N MET A 409 -16.05 -9.94 -5.22
CA MET A 409 -14.59 -10.01 -5.03
C MET A 409 -14.02 -11.35 -5.51
N ARG A 410 -14.69 -12.45 -5.20
CA ARG A 410 -14.28 -13.78 -5.63
C ARG A 410 -14.30 -13.91 -7.15
N TYR A 411 -15.39 -13.50 -7.79
CA TYR A 411 -15.51 -13.47 -9.25
C TYR A 411 -14.40 -12.65 -9.91
N VAL A 412 -14.15 -11.42 -9.41
CA VAL A 412 -13.11 -10.54 -9.95
C VAL A 412 -11.70 -11.11 -9.69
N SER A 413 -11.44 -11.66 -8.49
CA SER A 413 -10.17 -12.30 -8.16
C SER A 413 -9.84 -13.46 -9.09
N ASP A 414 -10.83 -14.28 -9.46
CA ASP A 414 -10.62 -15.38 -10.39
C ASP A 414 -10.34 -14.90 -11.82
N LYS A 415 -10.98 -13.81 -12.23
CA LYS A 415 -10.75 -13.19 -13.54
C LYS A 415 -9.37 -12.54 -13.68
N ILE A 416 -8.85 -11.93 -12.63
CA ILE A 416 -7.52 -11.26 -12.66
C ILE A 416 -6.37 -12.23 -12.37
N ALA A 417 -6.62 -13.38 -11.76
CA ALA A 417 -5.58 -14.34 -11.40
C ALA A 417 -4.64 -14.73 -12.56
N PRO A 418 -5.13 -14.94 -13.79
CA PRO A 418 -4.25 -15.24 -14.93
C PRO A 418 -3.31 -14.10 -15.32
N THR A 419 -3.70 -12.85 -15.06
CA THR A 419 -2.92 -11.65 -15.46
C THR A 419 -1.92 -11.21 -14.41
N LEU A 420 -2.20 -11.48 -13.13
CA LEU A 420 -1.27 -11.15 -12.04
C LEU A 420 -0.14 -12.18 -11.93
N GLY A 421 -0.30 -13.35 -12.53
CA GLY A 421 0.43 -14.54 -12.17
C GLY A 421 0.09 -14.96 -10.73
N PRO A 422 0.00 -16.24 -10.40
CA PRO A 422 -0.08 -16.60 -8.99
C PRO A 422 1.19 -16.09 -8.31
N PHE A 423 1.08 -15.37 -7.16
CA PHE A 423 2.19 -15.36 -6.23
C PHE A 423 2.42 -16.83 -5.86
N ARG A 424 3.34 -17.45 -6.56
CA ARG A 424 3.88 -18.75 -6.16
C ARG A 424 5.05 -18.43 -5.26
N PRO A 425 4.96 -18.72 -3.93
CA PRO A 425 6.18 -18.77 -3.16
C PRO A 425 7.12 -19.68 -3.95
N PRO A 426 8.37 -19.29 -4.21
CA PRO A 426 9.33 -20.20 -4.82
C PRO A 426 9.31 -21.50 -4.02
N ASP A 427 9.39 -22.65 -4.68
CA ASP A 427 9.40 -23.94 -3.99
C ASP A 427 10.47 -23.91 -2.90
N ALA A 428 10.07 -24.21 -1.67
CA ALA A 428 11.00 -24.28 -0.57
C ALA A 428 12.07 -25.33 -0.95
N LEU A 429 13.35 -24.96 -0.82
CA LEU A 429 14.41 -25.95 -0.96
C LEU A 429 14.13 -27.08 0.05
N PRO A 430 14.23 -28.36 -0.35
CA PRO A 430 14.11 -29.45 0.60
C PRO A 430 15.11 -29.19 1.73
N ALA A 431 14.63 -29.30 2.97
CA ALA A 431 15.49 -29.15 4.13
C ALA A 431 16.68 -30.11 3.94
N THR A 432 17.86 -29.56 3.74
CA THR A 432 19.10 -30.35 3.78
C THR A 432 19.24 -30.79 5.21
N GLY A 433 19.00 -32.12 5.43
CA GLY A 433 19.19 -32.80 6.70
C GLY A 433 20.61 -32.69 7.24
#